data_516596678a89876a8c2a0dcfaff26ba7
#
_entry.id   516596678a89876a8c2a0dcfaff26ba7
#
_cell.length_a   1.000
_cell.length_b   1.000
_cell.length_c   1.000
_cell.angle_alpha   90.00
_cell.angle_beta   90.00
_cell.angle_gamma   90.00
#
_symmetry.space_group_name_H-M   'P 1'
#
loop_
_entity.id
_entity.type
_entity.pdbx_description
1 polymer ?
#
loop_
_entity_poly.entity_id
_entity_poly.type
_entity_poly.pdbx_seq_one_letter_code
_entity_poly.pdbx_strand_id
1 'polypeptide(L)'
;MSDPRPAHKRILLKLSGEALMGDDAFGINRATIVRMVQEVAEVVNMGVEVAVVIGGGNIFRGVAGGSVGMDRATADYMGMLATVMNSLALADAMNKQGLVARVMSAIAIEQVVEPYVRPKALQYLEEGKVVVFAAGTGNPFFTTDTAAALRGAEIGAELVLKATKVDGVYSADPKTNPDATRYSTLTFDEAIAQNLGIMDATAFALCRDQKLPIKVFSIFKNGALKRVVMGEDEGTLVHA
;
A
#
# COMPACT_ATOMS: atom_id res chain seq x y z
N MET A 1 -24.37 -9.36 22.46
CA MET A 1 -24.23 -8.92 21.03
C MET A 1 -22.83 -9.32 20.63
N SER A 2 -22.66 -10.20 19.61
CA SER A 2 -21.34 -10.54 19.10
C SER A 2 -20.73 -9.28 18.48
N ASP A 3 -19.50 -8.94 18.87
CA ASP A 3 -18.77 -7.86 18.21
C ASP A 3 -18.76 -8.08 16.69
N PRO A 4 -19.02 -7.04 15.89
CA PRO A 4 -19.04 -7.16 14.45
C PRO A 4 -17.67 -7.66 13.98
N ARG A 5 -17.64 -8.76 13.23
CA ARG A 5 -16.39 -9.34 12.71
C ARG A 5 -15.92 -8.57 11.47
N PRO A 6 -14.60 -8.42 11.26
CA PRO A 6 -14.06 -7.88 10.02
C PRO A 6 -14.60 -8.61 8.79
N ALA A 7 -14.90 -7.87 7.73
CA ALA A 7 -15.34 -8.42 6.46
C ALA A 7 -14.20 -9.13 5.69
N HIS A 8 -12.96 -8.78 6.01
CA HIS A 8 -11.75 -9.32 5.38
C HIS A 8 -10.79 -9.85 6.44
N LYS A 9 -10.30 -11.08 6.24
CA LYS A 9 -9.32 -11.71 7.13
C LYS A 9 -7.89 -11.27 6.83
N ARG A 10 -7.52 -11.15 5.55
CA ARG A 10 -6.17 -10.79 5.11
C ARG A 10 -6.21 -9.69 4.07
N ILE A 11 -5.49 -8.62 4.35
CA ILE A 11 -5.41 -7.45 3.46
C ILE A 11 -3.97 -7.09 3.13
N LEU A 12 -3.77 -6.45 1.96
CA LEU A 12 -2.52 -5.79 1.63
C LEU A 12 -2.76 -4.28 1.55
N LEU A 13 -2.11 -3.52 2.41
CA LEU A 13 -2.15 -2.06 2.46
C LEU A 13 -1.00 -1.48 1.65
N LYS A 14 -1.31 -0.77 0.56
CA LYS A 14 -0.33 -0.02 -0.22
C LYS A 14 -0.32 1.44 0.19
N LEU A 15 0.81 1.91 0.66
CA LEU A 15 1.07 3.30 1.04
C LEU A 15 2.00 3.97 0.01
N SER A 16 1.77 5.23 -0.32
CA SER A 16 2.78 6.03 -1.03
C SER A 16 3.86 6.48 -0.04
N GLY A 17 5.12 6.59 -0.50
CA GLY A 17 6.17 7.17 0.36
C GLY A 17 5.83 8.59 0.81
N GLU A 18 5.17 9.37 -0.03
CA GLU A 18 4.69 10.71 0.30
C GLU A 18 3.72 10.76 1.49
N ALA A 19 3.04 9.65 1.77
CA ALA A 19 2.18 9.55 2.94
C ALA A 19 2.96 9.63 4.26
N LEU A 20 4.29 9.37 4.24
CA LEU A 20 5.15 9.48 5.42
C LEU A 20 5.74 10.88 5.63
N MET A 21 5.60 11.78 4.67
CA MET A 21 6.18 13.14 4.76
C MET A 21 5.38 14.06 5.70
N GLY A 22 4.08 13.83 5.85
CA GLY A 22 3.20 14.83 6.46
C GLY A 22 3.22 16.13 5.65
N ASP A 23 3.50 17.24 6.31
CA ASP A 23 3.62 18.58 5.69
C ASP A 23 5.07 18.89 5.25
N ASP A 24 6.01 17.99 5.50
CA ASP A 24 7.41 18.17 5.12
C ASP A 24 7.58 17.99 3.60
N ALA A 25 8.60 18.65 3.03
CA ALA A 25 8.87 18.58 1.59
C ALA A 25 9.49 17.25 1.13
N PHE A 26 10.15 16.52 2.05
CA PHE A 26 10.81 15.23 1.82
C PHE A 26 11.05 14.50 3.15
N GLY A 27 11.43 13.23 3.04
CA GLY A 27 11.84 12.44 4.21
C GLY A 27 10.66 11.79 4.93
N ILE A 28 10.85 11.54 6.21
CA ILE A 28 9.94 10.78 7.08
C ILE A 28 9.54 11.63 8.27
N ASN A 29 8.26 11.96 8.38
CA ASN A 29 7.71 12.70 9.52
C ASN A 29 7.25 11.71 10.60
N ARG A 30 7.83 11.82 11.80
CA ARG A 30 7.57 10.92 12.92
C ARG A 30 6.11 10.94 13.39
N ALA A 31 5.48 12.09 13.46
CA ALA A 31 4.10 12.20 13.92
C ALA A 31 3.13 11.53 12.92
N THR A 32 3.42 11.68 11.63
CA THR A 32 2.64 11.06 10.55
C THR A 32 2.76 9.54 10.59
N ILE A 33 3.97 9.00 10.76
CA ILE A 33 4.16 7.54 10.89
C ILE A 33 3.43 6.98 12.11
N VAL A 34 3.51 7.65 13.27
CA VAL A 34 2.83 7.21 14.50
C VAL A 34 1.33 7.13 14.28
N ARG A 35 0.73 8.13 13.64
CA ARG A 35 -0.71 8.12 13.33
C ARG A 35 -1.09 6.97 12.39
N MET A 36 -0.30 6.72 11.33
CA MET A 36 -0.57 5.59 10.42
C MET A 36 -0.47 4.24 11.14
N VAL A 37 0.52 4.09 12.01
CA VAL A 37 0.70 2.87 12.79
C VAL A 37 -0.50 2.64 13.73
N GLN A 38 -1.09 3.69 14.30
CA GLN A 38 -2.30 3.58 15.12
C GLN A 38 -3.49 3.02 14.31
N GLU A 39 -3.72 3.50 13.09
CA GLU A 39 -4.75 2.96 12.20
C GLU A 39 -4.51 1.47 11.89
N VAL A 40 -3.25 1.08 11.62
CA VAL A 40 -2.89 -0.33 11.37
C VAL A 40 -3.07 -1.18 12.64
N ALA A 41 -2.65 -0.65 13.80
CA ALA A 41 -2.77 -1.37 15.08
C ALA A 41 -4.23 -1.67 15.43
N GLU A 42 -5.14 -0.74 15.18
CA GLU A 42 -6.56 -0.95 15.42
C GLU A 42 -7.08 -2.16 14.61
N VAL A 43 -6.70 -2.27 13.35
CA VAL A 43 -7.13 -3.35 12.46
C VAL A 43 -6.46 -4.69 12.81
N VAL A 44 -5.17 -4.69 13.14
CA VAL A 44 -4.46 -5.90 13.60
C VAL A 44 -5.06 -6.44 14.90
N ASN A 45 -5.41 -5.55 15.84
CA ASN A 45 -6.03 -5.93 17.11
C ASN A 45 -7.46 -6.51 16.94
N MET A 46 -8.09 -6.28 15.80
CA MET A 46 -9.35 -6.92 15.42
C MET A 46 -9.15 -8.33 14.83
N GLY A 47 -7.91 -8.81 14.72
CA GLY A 47 -7.56 -10.12 14.19
C GLY A 47 -7.38 -10.17 12.66
N VAL A 48 -7.23 -9.02 12.02
CA VAL A 48 -6.95 -8.94 10.57
C VAL A 48 -5.46 -9.11 10.32
N GLU A 49 -5.11 -9.98 9.39
CA GLU A 49 -3.75 -10.18 8.91
C GLU A 49 -3.38 -9.05 7.93
N VAL A 50 -2.38 -8.24 8.30
CA VAL A 50 -2.02 -7.04 7.54
C VAL A 50 -0.63 -7.18 6.93
N ALA A 51 -0.55 -7.11 5.60
CA ALA A 51 0.68 -6.87 4.85
C ALA A 51 0.73 -5.43 4.35
N VAL A 52 1.93 -4.86 4.24
CA VAL A 52 2.13 -3.49 3.78
C VAL A 52 3.14 -3.44 2.65
N VAL A 53 2.84 -2.69 1.60
CA VAL A 53 3.79 -2.24 0.57
C VAL A 53 3.89 -0.73 0.64
N ILE A 54 5.09 -0.18 0.72
CA ILE A 54 5.30 1.26 0.80
C ILE A 54 6.19 1.77 -0.32
N GLY A 55 5.82 2.93 -0.90
CA GLY A 55 6.62 3.61 -1.91
C GLY A 55 7.84 4.33 -1.34
N GLY A 56 8.75 4.79 -2.21
CA GLY A 56 9.98 5.49 -1.87
C GLY A 56 10.03 6.96 -2.28
N GLY A 57 8.94 7.51 -2.82
CA GLY A 57 8.92 8.83 -3.46
C GLY A 57 9.16 10.04 -2.54
N ASN A 58 9.11 9.86 -1.22
CA ASN A 58 9.49 10.86 -0.22
C ASN A 58 11.01 10.97 -0.01
N ILE A 59 11.76 9.95 -0.43
CA ILE A 59 13.22 9.88 -0.30
C ILE A 59 13.88 10.05 -1.65
N PHE A 60 13.42 9.32 -2.67
CA PHE A 60 13.96 9.37 -4.01
C PHE A 60 12.85 9.26 -5.08
N ARG A 61 12.84 10.18 -6.04
CA ARG A 61 11.94 10.20 -7.20
C ARG A 61 12.73 10.00 -8.49
N GLY A 62 12.79 8.76 -8.96
CA GLY A 62 13.54 8.39 -10.16
C GLY A 62 13.06 9.05 -11.45
N VAL A 63 11.75 9.34 -11.55
CA VAL A 63 11.12 9.89 -12.78
C VAL A 63 11.02 11.42 -12.79
N ALA A 64 11.04 12.09 -11.64
CA ALA A 64 10.84 13.52 -11.52
C ALA A 64 12.08 14.24 -10.97
N GLY A 65 13.03 14.61 -11.83
CA GLY A 65 14.09 15.58 -11.54
C GLY A 65 15.35 15.04 -10.83
N GLY A 66 15.29 13.90 -10.14
CA GLY A 66 16.46 13.30 -9.49
C GLY A 66 17.28 12.37 -10.39
N SER A 67 16.72 12.01 -11.54
CA SER A 67 17.31 11.02 -12.46
C SER A 67 17.72 11.62 -13.82
N VAL A 68 17.79 12.94 -13.95
CA VAL A 68 18.21 13.57 -15.22
C VAL A 68 19.60 13.08 -15.59
N GLY A 69 19.70 12.35 -16.70
CA GLY A 69 20.95 11.75 -17.17
C GLY A 69 21.33 10.42 -16.51
N MET A 70 20.50 9.89 -15.60
CA MET A 70 20.71 8.59 -14.96
C MET A 70 20.04 7.47 -15.76
N ASP A 71 20.68 6.31 -15.80
CA ASP A 71 20.04 5.10 -16.33
C ASP A 71 18.79 4.74 -15.56
N ARG A 72 17.72 4.36 -16.27
CA ARG A 72 16.42 4.05 -15.68
C ARG A 72 16.48 2.91 -14.66
N ALA A 73 17.20 1.82 -14.97
CA ALA A 73 17.30 0.68 -14.05
C ALA A 73 18.03 1.07 -12.77
N THR A 74 19.10 1.89 -12.87
CA THR A 74 19.82 2.42 -11.72
C THR A 74 18.91 3.30 -10.84
N ALA A 75 18.13 4.19 -11.45
CA ALA A 75 17.18 5.04 -10.73
C ALA A 75 16.09 4.19 -10.02
N ASP A 76 15.61 3.14 -10.67
CA ASP A 76 14.63 2.23 -10.07
C ASP A 76 15.20 1.45 -8.88
N TYR A 77 16.48 1.01 -8.93
CA TYR A 77 17.16 0.41 -7.76
C TYR A 77 17.31 1.41 -6.61
N MET A 78 17.62 2.67 -6.88
CA MET A 78 17.64 3.71 -5.84
C MET A 78 16.24 3.89 -5.22
N GLY A 79 15.20 3.86 -6.03
CA GLY A 79 13.81 3.85 -5.55
C GLY A 79 13.49 2.63 -4.69
N MET A 80 13.96 1.44 -5.05
CA MET A 80 13.82 0.23 -4.23
C MET A 80 14.51 0.39 -2.87
N LEU A 81 15.74 0.90 -2.82
CA LEU A 81 16.45 1.19 -1.58
C LEU A 81 15.71 2.23 -0.72
N ALA A 82 15.11 3.25 -1.34
CA ALA A 82 14.28 4.22 -0.65
C ALA A 82 13.06 3.56 0.04
N THR A 83 12.45 2.55 -0.62
CA THR A 83 11.37 1.77 0.01
C THR A 83 11.85 0.94 1.19
N VAL A 84 13.08 0.42 1.15
CA VAL A 84 13.70 -0.30 2.29
C VAL A 84 13.84 0.63 3.49
N MET A 85 14.32 1.86 3.30
CA MET A 85 14.41 2.86 4.36
C MET A 85 13.04 3.14 5.00
N ASN A 86 12.02 3.38 4.17
CA ASN A 86 10.66 3.59 4.64
C ASN A 86 10.09 2.38 5.39
N SER A 87 10.35 1.18 4.89
CA SER A 87 9.89 -0.06 5.52
C SER A 87 10.50 -0.27 6.90
N LEU A 88 11.80 0.03 7.07
CA LEU A 88 12.49 -0.02 8.37
C LEU A 88 11.88 0.98 9.35
N ALA A 89 11.66 2.23 8.92
CA ALA A 89 11.08 3.26 9.76
C ALA A 89 9.65 2.91 10.20
N LEU A 90 8.85 2.35 9.27
CA LEU A 90 7.48 1.93 9.57
C LEU A 90 7.45 0.75 10.54
N ALA A 91 8.30 -0.27 10.33
CA ALA A 91 8.39 -1.43 11.21
C ALA A 91 8.91 -1.05 12.61
N ASP A 92 9.90 -0.16 12.72
CA ASP A 92 10.37 0.38 14.01
C ASP A 92 9.24 1.07 14.77
N ALA A 93 8.46 1.91 14.09
CA ALA A 93 7.32 2.59 14.69
C ALA A 93 6.22 1.61 15.14
N MET A 94 5.94 0.57 14.34
CA MET A 94 5.00 -0.50 14.70
C MET A 94 5.46 -1.27 15.93
N ASN A 95 6.71 -1.69 15.97
CA ASN A 95 7.28 -2.43 17.11
C ASN A 95 7.25 -1.59 18.39
N LYS A 96 7.51 -0.28 18.30
CA LYS A 96 7.41 0.66 19.45
C LYS A 96 5.99 0.84 19.96
N GLN A 97 4.99 0.58 19.16
CA GLN A 97 3.57 0.62 19.54
C GLN A 97 2.98 -0.75 19.90
N GLY A 98 3.83 -1.76 20.07
CA GLY A 98 3.42 -3.08 20.52
C GLY A 98 2.96 -4.04 19.41
N LEU A 99 3.00 -3.63 18.15
CA LEU A 99 2.84 -4.54 17.03
C LEU A 99 4.16 -5.31 16.78
N VAL A 100 4.04 -6.54 16.30
CA VAL A 100 5.23 -7.27 15.81
C VAL A 100 5.29 -7.10 14.29
N ALA A 101 6.21 -6.27 13.80
CA ALA A 101 6.41 -6.06 12.38
C ALA A 101 7.70 -6.73 11.88
N ARG A 102 7.65 -7.31 10.67
CA ARG A 102 8.79 -7.92 9.96
C ARG A 102 8.93 -7.27 8.59
N VAL A 103 10.16 -6.89 8.24
CA VAL A 103 10.47 -6.36 6.91
C VAL A 103 11.09 -7.46 6.07
N MET A 104 10.50 -7.70 4.89
CA MET A 104 10.99 -8.68 3.92
C MET A 104 11.28 -7.98 2.59
N SER A 105 12.51 -8.12 2.08
CA SER A 105 12.97 -7.43 0.87
C SER A 105 13.00 -8.32 -0.34
N ALA A 106 12.56 -7.77 -1.48
CA ALA A 106 12.65 -8.42 -2.78
C ALA A 106 14.09 -8.45 -3.36
N ILE A 107 14.98 -7.60 -2.86
CA ILE A 107 16.42 -7.64 -3.17
C ILE A 107 17.18 -8.08 -1.92
N ALA A 108 18.28 -8.82 -2.10
CA ALA A 108 19.08 -9.34 -0.98
C ALA A 108 19.85 -8.21 -0.27
N ILE A 109 19.49 -7.94 0.98
CA ILE A 109 20.18 -7.01 1.90
C ILE A 109 20.20 -7.69 3.29
N GLU A 110 20.74 -8.86 3.39
CA GLU A 110 20.57 -9.80 4.51
C GLU A 110 21.03 -9.23 5.87
N GLN A 111 21.98 -8.30 5.87
CA GLN A 111 22.45 -7.64 7.09
C GLN A 111 21.42 -6.67 7.69
N VAL A 112 20.41 -6.27 6.91
CA VAL A 112 19.48 -5.19 7.28
C VAL A 112 18.05 -5.69 7.40
N VAL A 113 17.60 -6.52 6.43
CA VAL A 113 16.23 -7.03 6.33
C VAL A 113 16.21 -8.47 5.88
N GLU A 114 15.14 -9.19 6.19
CA GLU A 114 14.96 -10.57 5.76
C GLU A 114 14.70 -10.65 4.25
N PRO A 115 15.24 -11.65 3.54
CA PRO A 115 14.85 -11.90 2.16
C PRO A 115 13.37 -12.32 2.09
N TYR A 116 12.69 -11.88 1.04
CA TYR A 116 11.31 -12.31 0.83
C TYR A 116 11.23 -13.80 0.48
N VAL A 117 10.55 -14.55 1.31
CA VAL A 117 10.21 -15.96 1.09
C VAL A 117 8.72 -16.13 1.40
N ARG A 118 7.93 -16.46 0.36
CA ARG A 118 6.46 -16.52 0.47
C ARG A 118 5.96 -17.38 1.65
N PRO A 119 6.39 -18.64 1.86
CA PRO A 119 5.95 -19.45 3.01
C PRO A 119 6.19 -18.76 4.36
N LYS A 120 7.33 -18.06 4.50
CA LYS A 120 7.67 -17.36 5.73
C LYS A 120 6.79 -16.11 5.95
N ALA A 121 6.46 -15.40 4.86
CA ALA A 121 5.53 -14.26 4.93
C ALA A 121 4.13 -14.72 5.38
N LEU A 122 3.63 -15.83 4.83
CA LEU A 122 2.36 -16.43 5.24
C LEU A 122 2.37 -16.84 6.71
N GLN A 123 3.43 -17.50 7.17
CA GLN A 123 3.59 -17.86 8.58
C GLN A 123 3.53 -16.63 9.49
N TYR A 124 4.24 -15.56 9.15
CA TYR A 124 4.21 -14.32 9.94
C TYR A 124 2.82 -13.70 10.02
N LEU A 125 2.07 -13.67 8.91
CA LEU A 125 0.71 -13.16 8.89
C LEU A 125 -0.22 -14.01 9.76
N GLU A 126 -0.14 -15.33 9.67
CA GLU A 126 -0.91 -16.27 10.48
C GLU A 126 -0.58 -16.19 11.98
N GLU A 127 0.64 -15.80 12.32
CA GLU A 127 1.08 -15.52 13.70
C GLU A 127 0.63 -14.11 14.19
N GLY A 128 -0.13 -13.36 13.40
CA GLY A 128 -0.61 -12.02 13.73
C GLY A 128 0.47 -10.93 13.63
N LYS A 129 1.59 -11.20 12.95
CA LYS A 129 2.63 -10.20 12.67
C LYS A 129 2.28 -9.39 11.44
N VAL A 130 2.66 -8.12 11.42
CA VAL A 130 2.59 -7.28 10.22
C VAL A 130 3.80 -7.56 9.35
N VAL A 131 3.60 -7.85 8.06
CA VAL A 131 4.68 -8.03 7.10
C VAL A 131 4.79 -6.78 6.22
N VAL A 132 5.96 -6.13 6.24
CA VAL A 132 6.24 -4.97 5.39
C VAL A 132 7.14 -5.44 4.24
N PHE A 133 6.61 -5.43 3.03
CA PHE A 133 7.35 -5.79 1.82
C PHE A 133 8.14 -4.60 1.29
N ALA A 134 9.44 -4.74 1.24
CA ALA A 134 10.39 -3.74 0.78
C ALA A 134 10.99 -4.08 -0.60
N ALA A 135 11.60 -3.09 -1.24
CA ALA A 135 12.24 -3.19 -2.55
C ALA A 135 11.28 -3.53 -3.72
N GLY A 136 10.00 -3.20 -3.56
CA GLY A 136 9.02 -3.35 -4.64
C GLY A 136 8.93 -4.79 -5.17
N THR A 137 9.05 -4.96 -6.49
CA THR A 137 9.12 -6.28 -7.13
C THR A 137 10.53 -6.89 -7.12
N GLY A 138 11.55 -6.13 -6.77
CA GLY A 138 12.96 -6.49 -6.93
C GLY A 138 13.49 -6.30 -8.35
N ASN A 139 12.67 -5.84 -9.28
CA ASN A 139 13.02 -5.65 -10.68
C ASN A 139 12.79 -4.20 -11.12
N PRO A 140 13.70 -3.61 -11.92
CA PRO A 140 13.48 -2.33 -12.56
C PRO A 140 12.22 -2.32 -13.44
N PHE A 141 11.75 -1.13 -13.82
CA PHE A 141 10.62 -0.87 -14.71
C PHE A 141 9.22 -1.13 -14.11
N PHE A 142 9.13 -1.64 -12.90
CA PHE A 142 7.88 -1.83 -12.16
C PHE A 142 7.71 -0.80 -11.05
N THR A 143 6.47 -0.46 -10.74
CA THR A 143 6.13 0.45 -9.65
C THR A 143 5.82 -0.31 -8.36
N THR A 144 5.62 0.42 -7.27
CA THR A 144 5.11 -0.15 -6.02
C THR A 144 3.62 -0.53 -6.08
N ASP A 145 2.85 -0.03 -7.04
CA ASP A 145 1.50 -0.52 -7.32
C ASP A 145 1.56 -1.94 -7.88
N THR A 146 2.47 -2.21 -8.83
CA THR A 146 2.74 -3.56 -9.33
C THR A 146 3.20 -4.49 -8.20
N ALA A 147 4.08 -4.01 -7.31
CA ALA A 147 4.51 -4.80 -6.16
C ALA A 147 3.34 -5.14 -5.22
N ALA A 148 2.42 -4.20 -5.00
CA ALA A 148 1.24 -4.45 -4.16
C ALA A 148 0.31 -5.50 -4.78
N ALA A 149 0.06 -5.43 -6.08
CA ALA A 149 -0.73 -6.43 -6.78
C ALA A 149 -0.08 -7.83 -6.72
N LEU A 150 1.24 -7.91 -6.99
CA LEU A 150 1.99 -9.17 -6.95
C LEU A 150 1.99 -9.78 -5.55
N ARG A 151 2.39 -9.03 -4.53
CA ARG A 151 2.43 -9.52 -3.14
C ARG A 151 1.03 -9.85 -2.63
N GLY A 152 0.01 -9.05 -2.98
CA GLY A 152 -1.38 -9.34 -2.64
C GLY A 152 -1.84 -10.70 -3.16
N ALA A 153 -1.57 -10.98 -4.44
CA ALA A 153 -1.87 -12.27 -5.05
C ALA A 153 -1.08 -13.43 -4.40
N GLU A 154 0.24 -13.25 -4.17
CA GLU A 154 1.11 -14.28 -3.60
C GLU A 154 0.72 -14.68 -2.17
N ILE A 155 0.29 -13.73 -1.34
CA ILE A 155 -0.12 -14.02 0.04
C ILE A 155 -1.61 -14.38 0.16
N GLY A 156 -2.37 -14.38 -0.92
CA GLY A 156 -3.80 -14.63 -0.90
C GLY A 156 -4.56 -13.53 -0.13
N ALA A 157 -4.21 -12.27 -0.35
CA ALA A 157 -4.97 -11.16 0.21
C ALA A 157 -6.38 -11.13 -0.40
N GLU A 158 -7.39 -10.86 0.42
CA GLU A 158 -8.77 -10.73 -0.02
C GLU A 158 -9.06 -9.35 -0.62
N LEU A 159 -8.21 -8.37 -0.30
CA LEU A 159 -8.35 -6.98 -0.72
C LEU A 159 -6.98 -6.29 -0.77
N VAL A 160 -6.71 -5.57 -1.86
CA VAL A 160 -5.61 -4.61 -1.94
C VAL A 160 -6.16 -3.23 -1.63
N LEU A 161 -5.61 -2.57 -0.61
CA LEU A 161 -6.01 -1.25 -0.14
C LEU A 161 -5.03 -0.22 -0.67
N LYS A 162 -5.44 0.59 -1.64
CA LYS A 162 -4.65 1.73 -2.11
C LYS A 162 -4.97 2.96 -1.28
N ALA A 163 -4.09 3.27 -0.35
CA ALA A 163 -4.19 4.47 0.49
C ALA A 163 -3.67 5.70 -0.26
N THR A 164 -4.52 6.71 -0.40
CA THR A 164 -4.23 7.95 -1.15
C THR A 164 -4.53 9.20 -0.33
N LYS A 165 -4.29 10.38 -0.92
CA LYS A 165 -4.70 11.68 -0.33
C LYS A 165 -6.18 12.01 -0.61
N VAL A 166 -6.78 11.36 -1.62
CA VAL A 166 -8.19 11.49 -1.97
C VAL A 166 -8.97 10.30 -1.43
N ASP A 167 -10.24 10.47 -1.18
CA ASP A 167 -11.08 9.48 -0.50
C ASP A 167 -11.77 8.49 -1.44
N GLY A 168 -11.31 8.37 -2.67
CA GLY A 168 -11.81 7.39 -3.63
C GLY A 168 -11.45 7.72 -5.08
N VAL A 169 -12.10 7.03 -6.02
CA VAL A 169 -12.01 7.27 -7.47
C VAL A 169 -13.16 8.18 -7.89
N TYR A 170 -12.83 9.20 -8.68
CA TYR A 170 -13.80 10.20 -9.16
C TYR A 170 -13.94 10.15 -10.67
N SER A 171 -15.09 10.63 -11.17
CA SER A 171 -15.36 10.78 -12.61
C SER A 171 -14.43 11.75 -13.32
N ALA A 172 -13.84 12.70 -12.56
CA ALA A 172 -12.81 13.64 -12.99
C ALA A 172 -11.98 14.06 -11.77
N ASP A 173 -10.92 14.84 -11.95
CA ASP A 173 -10.13 15.36 -10.82
C ASP A 173 -10.99 16.34 -9.98
N PRO A 174 -11.33 16.00 -8.71
CA PRO A 174 -12.18 16.82 -7.87
C PRO A 174 -11.55 18.18 -7.49
N LYS A 175 -10.24 18.34 -7.69
CA LYS A 175 -9.55 19.61 -7.44
C LYS A 175 -9.78 20.63 -8.54
N THR A 176 -9.97 20.15 -9.75
CA THR A 176 -10.14 21.00 -10.96
C THR A 176 -11.56 21.00 -11.49
N ASN A 177 -12.36 19.99 -11.13
CA ASN A 177 -13.76 19.87 -11.55
C ASN A 177 -14.66 19.69 -10.31
N PRO A 178 -15.38 20.75 -9.90
CA PRO A 178 -16.30 20.71 -8.76
C PRO A 178 -17.47 19.73 -8.92
N ASP A 179 -17.84 19.37 -10.17
CA ASP A 179 -18.93 18.44 -10.49
C ASP A 179 -18.47 16.98 -10.50
N ALA A 180 -17.18 16.71 -10.19
CA ALA A 180 -16.65 15.36 -10.11
C ALA A 180 -17.36 14.56 -9.01
N THR A 181 -17.92 13.43 -9.38
CA THR A 181 -18.60 12.51 -8.45
C THR A 181 -17.72 11.32 -8.11
N ARG A 182 -17.70 10.95 -6.82
CA ARG A 182 -16.99 9.75 -6.37
C ARG A 182 -17.81 8.50 -6.70
N TYR A 183 -17.14 7.51 -7.23
CA TYR A 183 -17.72 6.17 -7.39
C TYR A 183 -17.68 5.43 -6.04
N SER A 184 -18.76 4.75 -5.69
CA SER A 184 -18.77 3.79 -4.56
C SER A 184 -18.16 2.46 -4.98
N THR A 185 -18.52 2.01 -6.20
CA THR A 185 -18.00 0.78 -6.82
C THR A 185 -17.73 1.01 -8.31
N LEU A 186 -16.79 0.26 -8.86
CA LEU A 186 -16.45 0.18 -10.29
C LEU A 186 -16.04 -1.25 -10.61
N THR A 187 -16.37 -1.72 -11.80
CA THR A 187 -15.72 -2.92 -12.34
C THR A 187 -14.35 -2.55 -12.92
N PHE A 188 -13.44 -3.55 -13.05
CA PHE A 188 -12.16 -3.34 -13.73
C PHE A 188 -12.37 -2.85 -15.18
N ASP A 189 -13.37 -3.39 -15.87
CA ASP A 189 -13.64 -3.03 -17.25
C ASP A 189 -14.19 -1.59 -17.39
N GLU A 190 -15.07 -1.15 -16.49
CA GLU A 190 -15.52 0.24 -16.42
C GLU A 190 -14.37 1.22 -16.16
N ALA A 191 -13.46 0.87 -15.25
CA ALA A 191 -12.30 1.70 -14.95
C ALA A 191 -11.35 1.82 -16.14
N ILE A 192 -11.15 0.72 -16.90
CA ILE A 192 -10.37 0.73 -18.14
C ILE A 192 -11.06 1.55 -19.23
N ALA A 193 -12.35 1.31 -19.46
CA ALA A 193 -13.12 2.02 -20.50
C ALA A 193 -13.12 3.54 -20.29
N GLN A 194 -13.15 3.99 -19.02
CA GLN A 194 -13.12 5.40 -18.65
C GLN A 194 -11.69 5.95 -18.45
N ASN A 195 -10.66 5.13 -18.68
CA ASN A 195 -9.24 5.49 -18.49
C ASN A 195 -8.94 6.10 -17.11
N LEU A 196 -9.52 5.54 -16.05
CA LEU A 196 -9.32 6.00 -14.69
C LEU A 196 -7.95 5.57 -14.16
N GLY A 197 -7.11 6.52 -13.76
CA GLY A 197 -5.75 6.31 -13.28
C GLY A 197 -5.69 5.76 -11.84
N ILE A 198 -6.25 4.58 -11.59
CA ILE A 198 -6.31 3.98 -10.25
C ILE A 198 -4.96 3.43 -9.83
N MET A 199 -4.33 2.62 -10.69
CA MET A 199 -2.99 2.04 -10.55
C MET A 199 -2.30 2.08 -11.90
N ASP A 200 -0.99 1.74 -11.94
CA ASP A 200 -0.35 1.51 -13.23
C ASP A 200 -0.99 0.30 -13.96
N ALA A 201 -0.85 0.28 -15.29
CA ALA A 201 -1.52 -0.69 -16.14
C ALA A 201 -1.16 -2.15 -15.78
N THR A 202 0.10 -2.41 -15.38
CA THR A 202 0.58 -3.75 -15.01
C THR A 202 -0.08 -4.22 -13.70
N ALA A 203 -0.11 -3.36 -12.69
CA ALA A 203 -0.75 -3.65 -11.42
C ALA A 203 -2.26 -3.91 -11.60
N PHE A 204 -2.90 -3.07 -12.41
CA PHE A 204 -4.33 -3.14 -12.65
C PHE A 204 -4.71 -4.42 -13.40
N ALA A 205 -3.96 -4.78 -14.45
CA ALA A 205 -4.15 -6.02 -15.19
C ALA A 205 -3.97 -7.26 -14.30
N LEU A 206 -2.92 -7.26 -13.46
CA LEU A 206 -2.67 -8.37 -12.53
C LEU A 206 -3.83 -8.53 -11.53
N CYS A 207 -4.31 -7.45 -10.92
CA CYS A 207 -5.45 -7.50 -9.99
C CYS A 207 -6.71 -8.02 -10.68
N ARG A 208 -7.01 -7.55 -11.90
CA ARG A 208 -8.14 -8.03 -12.69
C ARG A 208 -8.04 -9.54 -12.98
N ASP A 209 -6.88 -9.99 -13.48
CA ASP A 209 -6.68 -11.39 -13.89
C ASP A 209 -6.73 -12.35 -12.69
N GLN A 210 -6.25 -11.89 -11.52
CA GLN A 210 -6.33 -12.65 -10.25
C GLN A 210 -7.67 -12.47 -9.52
N LYS A 211 -8.59 -11.65 -10.04
CA LYS A 211 -9.86 -11.29 -9.38
C LYS A 211 -9.64 -10.72 -7.98
N LEU A 212 -8.53 -10.02 -7.79
CA LEU A 212 -8.13 -9.42 -6.53
C LEU A 212 -8.69 -7.99 -6.47
N PRO A 213 -9.71 -7.72 -5.65
CA PRO A 213 -10.34 -6.41 -5.61
C PRO A 213 -9.40 -5.35 -5.04
N ILE A 214 -9.61 -4.11 -5.47
CA ILE A 214 -8.85 -2.94 -5.02
C ILE A 214 -9.80 -1.98 -4.31
N LYS A 215 -9.45 -1.52 -3.11
CA LYS A 215 -10.17 -0.45 -2.42
C LYS A 215 -9.31 0.81 -2.40
N VAL A 216 -9.78 1.88 -3.02
CA VAL A 216 -9.13 3.19 -2.98
C VAL A 216 -9.77 4.04 -1.90
N PHE A 217 -8.99 4.53 -0.95
CA PHE A 217 -9.49 5.30 0.18
C PHE A 217 -8.45 6.29 0.71
N SER A 218 -8.86 7.22 1.56
CA SER A 218 -7.93 8.17 2.20
C SER A 218 -7.48 7.65 3.56
N ILE A 219 -6.18 7.42 3.71
CA ILE A 219 -5.55 7.05 5.00
C ILE A 219 -5.49 8.27 5.96
N PHE A 220 -5.74 9.47 5.47
CA PHE A 220 -5.72 10.68 6.28
C PHE A 220 -7.05 10.96 7.00
N LYS A 221 -8.10 10.22 6.65
CA LYS A 221 -9.39 10.26 7.32
C LYS A 221 -9.39 9.28 8.49
N ASN A 222 -9.49 9.81 9.71
CA ASN A 222 -9.42 9.00 10.94
C ASN A 222 -10.41 7.83 10.92
N GLY A 223 -9.92 6.62 11.27
CA GLY A 223 -10.71 5.39 11.31
C GLY A 223 -11.13 4.87 9.93
N ALA A 224 -10.63 5.44 8.83
CA ALA A 224 -11.00 5.00 7.48
C ALA A 224 -10.54 3.56 7.20
N LEU A 225 -9.35 3.18 7.64
CA LEU A 225 -8.84 1.82 7.46
C LEU A 225 -9.74 0.81 8.17
N LYS A 226 -10.18 1.10 9.39
CA LYS A 226 -11.14 0.26 10.13
C LYS A 226 -12.47 0.13 9.40
N ARG A 227 -13.07 1.25 8.95
CA ARG A 227 -14.34 1.21 8.21
C ARG A 227 -14.23 0.36 6.94
N VAL A 228 -13.13 0.49 6.20
CA VAL A 228 -12.87 -0.36 5.01
C VAL A 228 -12.85 -1.84 5.39
N VAL A 229 -12.10 -2.21 6.43
CA VAL A 229 -11.97 -3.60 6.85
C VAL A 229 -13.29 -4.17 7.39
N MET A 230 -14.11 -3.32 7.97
CA MET A 230 -15.47 -3.68 8.42
C MET A 230 -16.50 -3.79 7.28
N GLY A 231 -16.12 -3.45 6.05
CA GLY A 231 -17.01 -3.49 4.88
C GLY A 231 -17.97 -2.32 4.81
N GLU A 232 -17.69 -1.22 5.52
CA GLU A 232 -18.50 -0.02 5.47
C GLU A 232 -18.30 0.76 4.15
N ASP A 233 -19.20 1.69 3.85
CA ASP A 233 -19.12 2.54 2.65
C ASP A 233 -18.03 3.63 2.82
N GLU A 234 -16.79 3.21 2.62
CA GLU A 234 -15.60 4.05 2.66
C GLU A 234 -14.81 3.88 1.36
N GLY A 235 -14.48 4.98 0.68
CA GLY A 235 -13.68 4.92 -0.53
C GLY A 235 -14.42 4.35 -1.76
N THR A 236 -13.67 3.86 -2.73
CA THR A 236 -14.18 3.21 -3.95
C THR A 236 -13.68 1.78 -4.04
N LEU A 237 -14.58 0.82 -4.25
CA LEU A 237 -14.25 -0.58 -4.49
C LEU A 237 -14.16 -0.83 -6.00
N VAL A 238 -13.04 -1.38 -6.46
CA VAL A 238 -12.87 -1.87 -7.85
C VAL A 238 -12.81 -3.39 -7.82
N HIS A 239 -13.65 -4.04 -8.60
CA HIS A 239 -13.81 -5.50 -8.57
C HIS A 239 -14.08 -6.09 -9.97
N ALA A 240 -14.14 -7.41 -10.06
CA ALA A 240 -14.49 -8.13 -11.31
C ALA A 240 -16.00 -8.01 -11.61
#